data_3fa7e7670cffa2c26be43267f2a61bfd
#
_entry.id   3fa7e7670cffa2c26be43267f2a61bfd
#
_cell.length_a   1.000
_cell.length_b   1.000
_cell.length_c   1.000
_cell.angle_alpha   90.00
_cell.angle_beta   90.00
_cell.angle_gamma   90.00
#
_symmetry.space_group_name_H-M   'P 1'
#
loop_
_entity.id
_entity.type
_entity.pdbx_description
1 polymer ?
#
loop_
_entity_poly.entity_id
_entity_poly.type
_entity_poly.pdbx_seq_one_letter_code
_entity_poly.pdbx_strand_id
1 'polypeptide(L)'
;MRETTTTPGLRLRTRRLVTEALADTALELFDASGFDQVTVADIVKAAGISQRSFFRYFSNKEDVVFGDRIPSAEDVREELCRHLDGRSAWDALRATFVVAAEQMDGDAGRWKRATRVICRTPALRARYLEKHLAWTGALVPEIATRTDTGGPVAELKAQTMVNTALACFDVALERWAVDGEDRDGEDRSLAVLVGEVFGFVRFPHEPSGT
;
A
#
# COMPACT_ATOMS: atom_id res chain seq x y z
N MET A 1 -36.20 7.52 30.56
CA MET A 1 -35.09 8.15 29.82
C MET A 1 -34.00 7.12 29.71
N ARG A 2 -33.91 6.41 28.57
CA ARG A 2 -32.89 5.35 28.35
C ARG A 2 -31.73 5.98 27.57
N GLU A 3 -30.61 6.17 28.22
CA GLU A 3 -29.37 6.54 27.59
C GLU A 3 -28.86 5.35 26.76
N THR A 4 -28.86 5.53 25.43
CA THR A 4 -28.22 4.60 24.50
C THR A 4 -26.70 4.83 24.55
N THR A 5 -26.03 4.13 25.43
CA THR A 5 -24.56 4.06 25.48
C THR A 5 -24.08 3.31 24.23
N THR A 6 -23.90 4.01 23.14
CA THR A 6 -23.33 3.43 21.91
C THR A 6 -21.83 3.25 22.14
N THR A 7 -21.41 2.01 22.31
CA THR A 7 -20.01 1.61 22.51
C THR A 7 -19.12 2.21 21.41
N PRO A 8 -18.00 2.88 21.74
CA PRO A 8 -17.09 3.49 20.75
C PRO A 8 -16.67 2.57 19.62
N GLY A 9 -16.49 1.28 19.89
CA GLY A 9 -16.14 0.26 18.89
C GLY A 9 -17.19 0.02 17.81
N LEU A 10 -18.48 0.15 18.11
CA LEU A 10 -19.54 -0.07 17.12
C LEU A 10 -19.59 1.07 16.08
N ARG A 11 -19.44 2.32 16.51
CA ARG A 11 -19.40 3.48 15.62
C ARG A 11 -18.19 3.43 14.67
N LEU A 12 -17.03 3.04 15.16
CA LEU A 12 -15.83 2.88 14.37
C LEU A 12 -15.99 1.75 13.32
N ARG A 13 -16.55 0.61 13.73
CA ARG A 13 -16.84 -0.51 12.81
C ARG A 13 -17.84 -0.12 11.73
N THR A 14 -18.93 0.54 12.08
CA THR A 14 -19.93 1.02 11.11
C THR A 14 -19.33 2.04 10.15
N ARG A 15 -18.52 2.98 10.66
CA ARG A 15 -17.83 3.96 9.82
C ARG A 15 -16.93 3.26 8.81
N ARG A 16 -16.11 2.30 9.26
CA ARG A 16 -15.20 1.53 8.40
C ARG A 16 -15.96 0.79 7.31
N LEU A 17 -17.03 0.06 7.63
CA LEU A 17 -17.85 -0.67 6.65
C LEU A 17 -18.46 0.25 5.59
N VAL A 18 -18.97 1.43 5.99
CA VAL A 18 -19.51 2.40 5.04
C VAL A 18 -18.41 2.98 4.15
N THR A 19 -17.26 3.32 4.72
CA THR A 19 -16.11 3.83 3.96
C THR A 19 -15.61 2.79 2.95
N GLU A 20 -15.56 1.53 3.35
CA GLU A 20 -15.17 0.42 2.48
C GLU A 20 -16.14 0.21 1.33
N ALA A 21 -17.45 0.16 1.59
CA ALA A 21 -18.47 0.00 0.56
C ALA A 21 -18.48 1.17 -0.45
N LEU A 22 -18.29 2.41 0.04
CA LEU A 22 -18.18 3.59 -0.83
C LEU A 22 -16.94 3.53 -1.73
N ALA A 23 -15.82 3.12 -1.16
CA ALA A 23 -14.58 2.99 -1.92
C ALA A 23 -14.69 1.89 -2.99
N ASP A 24 -15.36 0.78 -2.70
CA ASP A 24 -15.58 -0.28 -3.70
C ASP A 24 -16.43 0.22 -4.87
N THR A 25 -17.56 0.86 -4.57
CA THR A 25 -18.42 1.46 -5.60
C THR A 25 -17.65 2.47 -6.47
N ALA A 26 -16.85 3.33 -5.84
CA ALA A 26 -16.06 4.32 -6.57
C ALA A 26 -14.97 3.68 -7.43
N LEU A 27 -14.24 2.69 -6.89
CA LEU A 27 -13.19 1.97 -7.63
C LEU A 27 -13.77 1.20 -8.84
N GLU A 28 -14.97 0.63 -8.72
CA GLU A 28 -15.66 0.01 -9.85
C GLU A 28 -15.97 1.01 -10.95
N LEU A 29 -16.48 2.19 -10.60
CA LEU A 29 -16.75 3.26 -11.56
C LEU A 29 -15.46 3.78 -12.19
N PHE A 30 -14.40 3.98 -11.42
CA PHE A 30 -13.11 4.46 -11.93
C PHE A 30 -12.45 3.45 -12.87
N ASP A 31 -12.51 2.16 -12.56
CA ASP A 31 -11.92 1.11 -13.40
C ASP A 31 -12.70 0.96 -14.71
N ALA A 32 -14.04 1.09 -14.68
CA ALA A 32 -14.91 0.97 -15.84
C ALA A 32 -14.90 2.20 -16.76
N SER A 33 -14.92 3.41 -16.20
CA SER A 33 -15.16 4.66 -16.95
C SER A 33 -13.94 5.59 -16.98
N GLY A 34 -12.90 5.29 -16.20
CA GLY A 34 -11.77 6.17 -15.99
C GLY A 34 -11.98 7.18 -14.86
N PHE A 35 -10.91 7.44 -14.10
CA PHE A 35 -10.97 8.31 -12.93
C PHE A 35 -11.49 9.72 -13.24
N ASP A 36 -11.01 10.34 -14.33
CA ASP A 36 -11.34 11.73 -14.66
C ASP A 36 -12.79 11.92 -15.10
N GLN A 37 -13.42 10.89 -15.66
CA GLN A 37 -14.79 10.94 -16.15
C GLN A 37 -15.83 10.76 -15.05
N VAL A 38 -15.45 10.17 -13.90
CA VAL A 38 -16.36 9.89 -12.78
C VAL A 38 -16.36 11.07 -11.82
N THR A 39 -17.54 11.58 -11.50
CA THR A 39 -17.75 12.66 -10.52
C THR A 39 -18.17 12.12 -9.15
N VAL A 40 -18.06 12.94 -8.12
CA VAL A 40 -18.64 12.61 -6.78
C VAL A 40 -20.16 12.38 -6.89
N ALA A 41 -20.85 13.09 -7.79
CA ALA A 41 -22.28 12.90 -8.02
C ALA A 41 -22.60 11.49 -8.54
N ASP A 42 -21.78 10.94 -9.43
CA ASP A 42 -21.93 9.59 -9.95
C ASP A 42 -21.70 8.54 -8.85
N ILE A 43 -20.65 8.74 -8.03
CA ILE A 43 -20.34 7.83 -6.90
C ILE A 43 -21.51 7.79 -5.91
N VAL A 44 -22.00 8.95 -5.46
CA VAL A 44 -23.09 8.99 -4.46
C VAL A 44 -24.41 8.47 -5.01
N LYS A 45 -24.67 8.67 -6.30
CA LYS A 45 -25.83 8.10 -6.99
C LYS A 45 -25.75 6.57 -7.01
N ALA A 46 -24.61 6.01 -7.37
CA ALA A 46 -24.38 4.58 -7.41
C ALA A 46 -24.45 3.95 -6.02
N ALA A 47 -23.90 4.63 -5.01
CA ALA A 47 -23.90 4.17 -3.62
C ALA A 47 -25.22 4.44 -2.87
N GLY A 48 -26.20 5.16 -3.46
CA GLY A 48 -27.47 5.48 -2.83
C GLY A 48 -27.38 6.41 -1.61
N ILE A 49 -26.38 7.32 -1.58
CA ILE A 49 -26.16 8.26 -0.48
C ILE A 49 -26.19 9.72 -0.96
N SER A 50 -26.23 10.68 -0.03
CA SER A 50 -26.10 12.10 -0.37
C SER A 50 -24.64 12.54 -0.50
N GLN A 51 -24.37 13.61 -1.26
CA GLN A 51 -23.03 14.23 -1.33
C GLN A 51 -22.53 14.67 0.06
N ARG A 52 -23.41 15.18 0.92
CA ARG A 52 -23.08 15.53 2.31
C ARG A 52 -22.59 14.31 3.07
N SER A 53 -23.17 13.13 2.84
CA SER A 53 -22.73 11.88 3.45
C SER A 53 -21.36 11.45 2.94
N PHE A 54 -21.09 11.63 1.65
CA PHE A 54 -19.78 11.36 1.05
C PHE A 54 -18.69 12.21 1.70
N PHE A 55 -18.86 13.53 1.73
CA PHE A 55 -17.88 14.47 2.31
C PHE A 55 -17.69 14.35 3.83
N ARG A 56 -18.52 13.57 4.51
CA ARG A 56 -18.26 13.17 5.90
C ARG A 56 -17.18 12.11 6.03
N TYR A 57 -16.95 11.31 4.97
CA TYR A 57 -16.00 10.21 4.94
C TYR A 57 -14.74 10.53 4.16
N PHE A 58 -14.85 11.28 3.08
CA PHE A 58 -13.77 11.60 2.15
C PHE A 58 -13.74 13.10 1.86
N SER A 59 -12.56 13.71 1.82
CA SER A 59 -12.42 15.14 1.50
C SER A 59 -12.56 15.42 0.00
N ASN A 60 -12.19 14.45 -0.83
CA ASN A 60 -12.23 14.51 -2.29
C ASN A 60 -12.39 13.09 -2.87
N LYS A 61 -12.48 12.98 -4.20
CA LYS A 61 -12.60 11.67 -4.86
C LYS A 61 -11.28 10.86 -4.86
N GLU A 62 -10.15 11.53 -4.78
CA GLU A 62 -8.82 10.92 -4.66
C GLU A 62 -8.69 10.16 -3.34
N ASP A 63 -9.24 10.71 -2.25
CA ASP A 63 -9.19 10.08 -0.92
C ASP A 63 -9.92 8.72 -0.88
N VAL A 64 -10.84 8.49 -1.81
CA VAL A 64 -11.53 7.20 -1.94
C VAL A 64 -10.57 6.09 -2.33
N VAL A 65 -9.59 6.41 -3.17
CA VAL A 65 -8.59 5.44 -3.66
C VAL A 65 -7.56 5.13 -2.58
N PHE A 66 -7.10 6.17 -1.88
CA PHE A 66 -6.02 6.04 -0.90
C PHE A 66 -6.53 5.71 0.51
N GLY A 67 -7.53 6.44 1.03
CA GLY A 67 -8.17 6.22 2.32
C GLY A 67 -7.24 5.80 3.46
N ASP A 68 -7.80 5.10 4.45
CA ASP A 68 -7.05 4.53 5.59
C ASP A 68 -6.39 3.17 5.25
N ARG A 69 -6.35 2.77 3.97
CA ARG A 69 -5.88 1.44 3.55
C ARG A 69 -4.41 1.39 3.21
N ILE A 70 -3.87 2.49 2.68
CA ILE A 70 -2.43 2.57 2.44
C ILE A 70 -1.77 2.89 3.77
N PRO A 71 -0.85 2.02 4.24
CA PRO A 71 -0.22 2.18 5.53
C PRO A 71 0.43 3.55 5.68
N SER A 72 0.39 4.11 6.88
CA SER A 72 1.17 5.29 7.20
C SER A 72 2.67 4.98 7.19
N ALA A 73 3.51 6.00 7.14
CA ALA A 73 4.96 5.81 7.23
C ALA A 73 5.36 5.13 8.55
N GLU A 74 4.64 5.43 9.63
CA GLU A 74 4.87 4.82 10.94
C GLU A 74 4.50 3.33 10.95
N ASP A 75 3.34 2.94 10.36
CA ASP A 75 2.95 1.53 10.28
C ASP A 75 3.99 0.69 9.53
N VAL A 76 4.52 1.22 8.42
CA VAL A 76 5.56 0.54 7.63
C VAL A 76 6.88 0.47 8.38
N ARG A 77 7.24 1.53 9.13
CA ARG A 77 8.43 1.56 9.98
C ARG A 77 8.33 0.51 11.10
N GLU A 78 7.19 0.47 11.79
CA GLU A 78 6.96 -0.52 12.85
C GLU A 78 7.02 -1.96 12.32
N GLU A 79 6.47 -2.20 11.12
CA GLU A 79 6.55 -3.52 10.49
C GLU A 79 8.00 -3.88 10.17
N LEU A 80 8.78 -2.95 9.58
CA LEU A 80 10.20 -3.17 9.34
C LEU A 80 10.95 -3.51 10.64
N CYS A 81 10.74 -2.75 11.71
CA CYS A 81 11.42 -2.99 13.00
C CYS A 81 11.17 -4.39 13.54
N ARG A 82 9.98 -4.98 13.32
CA ARG A 82 9.69 -6.37 13.72
C ARG A 82 10.53 -7.41 12.98
N HIS A 83 11.02 -7.05 11.80
CA HIS A 83 11.80 -7.95 10.94
C HIS A 83 13.30 -7.74 10.99
N LEU A 84 13.78 -6.66 11.61
CA LEU A 84 15.22 -6.33 11.66
C LEU A 84 16.05 -7.27 12.55
N ASP A 85 15.44 -7.90 13.55
CA ASP A 85 16.18 -8.77 14.47
C ASP A 85 16.55 -10.10 13.80
N GLY A 86 17.84 -10.40 13.74
CA GLY A 86 18.39 -11.64 13.20
C GLY A 86 18.35 -11.78 11.69
N ARG A 87 18.03 -10.71 10.95
CA ARG A 87 18.00 -10.68 9.47
C ARG A 87 18.92 -9.60 8.91
N SER A 88 19.35 -9.81 7.66
CA SER A 88 19.97 -8.71 6.89
C SER A 88 18.95 -7.59 6.64
N ALA A 89 19.44 -6.37 6.44
CA ALA A 89 18.58 -5.23 6.12
C ALA A 89 17.70 -5.49 4.88
N TRP A 90 18.25 -6.15 3.86
CA TRP A 90 17.49 -6.51 2.65
C TRP A 90 16.41 -7.55 2.91
N ASP A 91 16.71 -8.59 3.69
CA ASP A 91 15.72 -9.61 4.05
C ASP A 91 14.61 -9.05 4.95
N ALA A 92 14.94 -8.09 5.82
CA ALA A 92 13.94 -7.40 6.63
C ALA A 92 12.99 -6.54 5.77
N LEU A 93 13.53 -5.78 4.82
CA LEU A 93 12.73 -5.04 3.83
C LEU A 93 11.85 -5.98 3.02
N ARG A 94 12.40 -7.08 2.50
CA ARG A 94 11.62 -8.10 1.78
C ARG A 94 10.49 -8.63 2.64
N ALA A 95 10.73 -9.01 3.88
CA ALA A 95 9.71 -9.53 4.79
C ALA A 95 8.59 -8.51 5.04
N THR A 96 8.95 -7.23 5.22
CA THR A 96 7.99 -6.13 5.38
C THR A 96 7.04 -6.03 4.20
N PHE A 97 7.55 -6.06 2.97
CA PHE A 97 6.73 -5.96 1.77
C PHE A 97 5.96 -7.25 1.44
N VAL A 98 6.48 -8.43 1.84
CA VAL A 98 5.72 -9.68 1.75
C VAL A 98 4.49 -9.65 2.66
N VAL A 99 4.61 -9.17 3.91
CA VAL A 99 3.45 -9.01 4.81
C VAL A 99 2.40 -8.04 4.21
N ALA A 100 2.84 -6.93 3.62
CA ALA A 100 1.93 -6.01 2.94
C ALA A 100 1.23 -6.70 1.75
N ALA A 101 1.96 -7.48 0.98
CA ALA A 101 1.42 -8.25 -0.15
C ALA A 101 0.39 -9.30 0.29
N GLU A 102 0.66 -10.06 1.35
CA GLU A 102 -0.28 -11.04 1.93
C GLU A 102 -1.60 -10.39 2.37
N GLN A 103 -1.52 -9.19 2.96
CA GLN A 103 -2.72 -8.43 3.32
C GLN A 103 -3.52 -8.01 2.09
N MET A 104 -2.84 -7.63 0.99
CA MET A 104 -3.48 -7.28 -0.27
C MET A 104 -4.08 -8.49 -0.99
N ASP A 105 -3.44 -9.66 -0.91
CA ASP A 105 -3.95 -10.93 -1.44
C ASP A 105 -5.29 -11.30 -0.78
N GLY A 106 -5.49 -10.95 0.49
CA GLY A 106 -6.75 -11.16 1.22
C GLY A 106 -7.97 -10.42 0.62
N ASP A 107 -7.77 -9.39 -0.20
CA ASP A 107 -8.82 -8.64 -0.93
C ASP A 107 -8.31 -8.29 -2.35
N ALA A 108 -7.85 -9.31 -3.07
CA ALA A 108 -7.14 -9.20 -4.35
C ALA A 108 -7.93 -8.38 -5.39
N GLY A 109 -9.23 -8.66 -5.53
CA GLY A 109 -10.07 -8.00 -6.53
C GLY A 109 -10.10 -6.47 -6.38
N ARG A 110 -10.16 -5.99 -5.15
CA ARG A 110 -10.15 -4.57 -4.82
C ARG A 110 -8.78 -3.94 -5.08
N TRP A 111 -7.72 -4.57 -4.57
CA TRP A 111 -6.38 -4.04 -4.70
C TRP A 111 -5.88 -4.03 -6.16
N LYS A 112 -6.19 -5.07 -6.93
CA LYS A 112 -5.94 -5.09 -8.38
C LYS A 112 -6.63 -3.91 -9.08
N ARG A 113 -7.92 -3.64 -8.76
CA ARG A 113 -8.65 -2.46 -9.28
C ARG A 113 -7.99 -1.14 -8.88
N ALA A 114 -7.72 -0.96 -7.60
CA ALA A 114 -7.09 0.27 -7.11
C ALA A 114 -5.75 0.53 -7.81
N THR A 115 -4.90 -0.49 -7.92
CA THR A 115 -3.61 -0.39 -8.61
C THR A 115 -3.78 0.00 -10.07
N ARG A 116 -4.70 -0.63 -10.83
CA ARG A 116 -4.96 -0.25 -12.22
C ARG A 116 -5.40 1.20 -12.35
N VAL A 117 -6.30 1.65 -11.47
CA VAL A 117 -6.78 3.05 -11.46
C VAL A 117 -5.63 4.01 -11.15
N ILE A 118 -4.79 3.71 -10.16
CA ILE A 118 -3.61 4.52 -9.81
C ILE A 118 -2.63 4.59 -10.99
N CYS A 119 -2.28 3.46 -11.59
CA CYS A 119 -1.32 3.40 -12.70
C CYS A 119 -1.78 4.14 -13.96
N ARG A 120 -3.09 4.17 -14.22
CA ARG A 120 -3.68 4.83 -15.39
C ARG A 120 -3.93 6.33 -15.18
N THR A 121 -3.87 6.84 -13.95
CA THR A 121 -4.23 8.22 -13.60
C THR A 121 -3.01 8.98 -13.08
N PRO A 122 -2.42 9.91 -13.87
CA PRO A 122 -1.20 10.62 -13.48
C PRO A 122 -1.28 11.33 -12.13
N ALA A 123 -2.42 11.95 -11.80
CA ALA A 123 -2.62 12.63 -10.52
C ALA A 123 -2.60 11.66 -9.33
N LEU A 124 -3.21 10.48 -9.47
CA LEU A 124 -3.16 9.44 -8.44
C LEU A 124 -1.76 8.83 -8.32
N ARG A 125 -1.08 8.65 -9.45
CA ARG A 125 0.32 8.17 -9.46
C ARG A 125 1.24 9.13 -8.70
N ALA A 126 1.11 10.42 -8.94
CA ALA A 126 1.87 11.43 -8.21
C ALA A 126 1.64 11.34 -6.69
N ARG A 127 0.39 11.22 -6.27
CA ARG A 127 0.03 11.09 -4.85
C ARG A 127 0.52 9.76 -4.24
N TYR A 128 0.55 8.69 -5.00
CA TYR A 128 1.16 7.43 -4.59
C TYR A 128 2.67 7.58 -4.35
N LEU A 129 3.38 8.28 -5.23
CA LEU A 129 4.80 8.57 -5.07
C LEU A 129 5.10 9.47 -3.85
N GLU A 130 4.19 10.37 -3.48
CA GLU A 130 4.32 11.12 -2.22
C GLU A 130 4.31 10.19 -0.99
N LYS A 131 3.52 9.11 -1.02
CA LYS A 131 3.56 8.08 0.03
C LYS A 131 4.91 7.37 0.07
N HIS A 132 5.49 7.06 -1.08
CA HIS A 132 6.84 6.48 -1.16
C HIS A 132 7.89 7.38 -0.51
N LEU A 133 7.83 8.70 -0.75
CA LEU A 133 8.74 9.65 -0.10
C LEU A 133 8.60 9.62 1.42
N ALA A 134 7.38 9.55 1.94
CA ALA A 134 7.14 9.45 3.37
C ALA A 134 7.67 8.12 3.95
N TRP A 135 7.46 6.99 3.25
CA TRP A 135 8.00 5.69 3.65
C TRP A 135 9.53 5.68 3.59
N THR A 136 10.14 6.21 2.54
CA THR A 136 11.59 6.34 2.44
C THR A 136 12.16 7.11 3.64
N GLY A 137 11.54 8.24 3.99
CA GLY A 137 11.95 9.04 5.15
C GLY A 137 11.88 8.29 6.48
N ALA A 138 10.92 7.37 6.62
CA ALA A 138 10.77 6.56 7.84
C ALA A 138 11.67 5.33 7.87
N LEU A 139 11.92 4.69 6.74
CA LEU A 139 12.66 3.42 6.66
C LEU A 139 14.19 3.62 6.62
N VAL A 140 14.66 4.66 5.93
CA VAL A 140 16.10 4.91 5.75
C VAL A 140 16.85 5.01 7.07
N PRO A 141 16.40 5.75 8.10
CA PRO A 141 17.10 5.81 9.38
C PRO A 141 17.26 4.44 10.06
N GLU A 142 16.21 3.59 10.00
CA GLU A 142 16.23 2.26 10.61
C GLU A 142 17.24 1.34 9.92
N ILE A 143 17.31 1.39 8.57
CA ILE A 143 18.28 0.61 7.79
C ILE A 143 19.69 1.15 7.98
N ALA A 144 19.89 2.47 8.02
CA ALA A 144 21.21 3.07 8.19
C ALA A 144 21.91 2.65 9.49
N THR A 145 21.15 2.44 10.58
CA THR A 145 21.70 1.96 11.86
C THR A 145 22.21 0.53 11.79
N ARG A 146 21.86 -0.24 10.77
CA ARG A 146 22.20 -1.66 10.58
C ARG A 146 23.28 -1.88 9.52
N THR A 147 23.82 -0.80 8.95
CA THR A 147 24.95 -0.90 8.02
C THR A 147 26.26 -0.81 8.79
N ASP A 148 27.27 -1.62 8.42
CA ASP A 148 28.61 -1.64 9.06
C ASP A 148 29.42 -0.36 8.82
N THR A 149 28.93 0.52 7.96
CA THR A 149 29.56 1.80 7.63
C THR A 149 28.81 2.93 8.30
N GLY A 150 29.47 3.67 9.18
CA GLY A 150 28.88 4.88 9.76
C GLY A 150 28.85 6.09 8.82
N GLY A 151 28.12 7.12 9.22
CA GLY A 151 28.13 8.43 8.52
C GLY A 151 27.38 8.43 7.18
N PRO A 152 27.74 9.36 6.26
CA PRO A 152 27.00 9.58 5.01
C PRO A 152 26.93 8.36 4.07
N VAL A 153 27.90 7.44 4.17
CA VAL A 153 27.91 6.22 3.35
C VAL A 153 26.83 5.24 3.82
N ALA A 154 26.58 5.15 5.13
CA ALA A 154 25.50 4.33 5.66
C ALA A 154 24.13 4.80 5.18
N GLU A 155 23.91 6.11 5.21
CA GLU A 155 22.66 6.72 4.72
C GLU A 155 22.46 6.48 3.22
N LEU A 156 23.51 6.67 2.41
CA LEU A 156 23.46 6.41 0.95
C LEU A 156 23.12 4.94 0.65
N LYS A 157 23.73 4.00 1.37
CA LYS A 157 23.42 2.57 1.24
C LYS A 157 21.96 2.30 1.62
N ALA A 158 21.54 2.79 2.78
CA ALA A 158 20.17 2.61 3.27
C ALA A 158 19.13 3.18 2.29
N GLN A 159 19.34 4.39 1.78
CA GLN A 159 18.49 5.01 0.80
C GLN A 159 18.42 4.20 -0.50
N THR A 160 19.55 3.68 -0.98
CA THR A 160 19.60 2.81 -2.16
C THR A 160 18.78 1.54 -1.92
N MET A 161 18.96 0.88 -0.78
CA MET A 161 18.24 -0.36 -0.44
C MET A 161 16.73 -0.11 -0.33
N VAL A 162 16.30 0.92 0.37
CA VAL A 162 14.88 1.26 0.55
C VAL A 162 14.23 1.61 -0.79
N ASN A 163 14.85 2.47 -1.61
CA ASN A 163 14.31 2.82 -2.91
C ASN A 163 14.25 1.61 -3.87
N THR A 164 15.23 0.72 -3.79
CA THR A 164 15.21 -0.54 -4.57
C THR A 164 14.08 -1.45 -4.09
N ALA A 165 13.86 -1.57 -2.79
CA ALA A 165 12.77 -2.37 -2.22
C ALA A 165 11.39 -1.85 -2.65
N LEU A 166 11.18 -0.53 -2.62
CA LEU A 166 9.96 0.11 -3.13
C LEU A 166 9.75 -0.16 -4.62
N ALA A 167 10.82 -0.05 -5.43
CA ALA A 167 10.76 -0.35 -6.86
C ALA A 167 10.44 -1.84 -7.12
N CYS A 168 11.00 -2.77 -6.34
CA CYS A 168 10.66 -4.19 -6.42
C CYS A 168 9.18 -4.43 -6.12
N PHE A 169 8.67 -3.79 -5.07
CA PHE A 169 7.26 -3.88 -4.71
C PHE A 169 6.34 -3.33 -5.81
N ASP A 170 6.68 -2.16 -6.38
CA ASP A 170 5.92 -1.56 -7.48
C ASP A 170 5.86 -2.47 -8.70
N VAL A 171 6.98 -3.04 -9.12
CA VAL A 171 7.04 -3.97 -10.26
C VAL A 171 6.15 -5.18 -10.03
N ALA A 172 6.20 -5.79 -8.83
CA ALA A 172 5.35 -6.91 -8.48
C ALA A 172 3.87 -6.52 -8.47
N LEU A 173 3.54 -5.37 -7.87
CA LEU A 173 2.18 -4.86 -7.74
C LEU A 173 1.54 -4.52 -9.10
N GLU A 174 2.28 -3.82 -9.96
CA GLU A 174 1.83 -3.47 -11.31
C GLU A 174 1.59 -4.74 -12.15
N ARG A 175 2.52 -5.70 -12.08
CA ARG A 175 2.39 -6.97 -12.78
C ARG A 175 1.15 -7.74 -12.31
N TRP A 176 1.01 -7.93 -11.01
CA TRP A 176 -0.13 -8.60 -10.40
C TRP A 176 -1.49 -7.97 -10.75
N ALA A 177 -1.55 -6.62 -10.84
CA ALA A 177 -2.80 -5.93 -11.15
C ALA A 177 -3.24 -6.06 -12.60
N VAL A 178 -2.30 -6.30 -13.54
CA VAL A 178 -2.57 -6.41 -14.99
C VAL A 178 -2.86 -7.86 -15.38
N ASP A 179 -2.19 -8.83 -14.74
CA ASP A 179 -2.37 -10.23 -15.08
C ASP A 179 -3.72 -10.73 -14.54
N GLY A 180 -4.66 -10.88 -15.44
CA GLY A 180 -5.98 -11.45 -15.15
C GLY A 180 -5.97 -12.97 -15.04
N GLU A 181 -5.11 -13.64 -15.75
CA GLU A 181 -4.75 -15.07 -15.70
C GLU A 181 -3.40 -15.19 -16.36
N ASP A 182 -2.42 -15.75 -15.68
CA ASP A 182 -1.14 -16.07 -16.30
C ASP A 182 -1.40 -17.04 -17.46
N ARG A 183 -0.52 -17.05 -18.48
CA ARG A 183 -0.61 -17.96 -19.63
C ARG A 183 -0.70 -19.44 -19.21
N ASP A 184 -0.36 -19.73 -17.96
CA ASP A 184 -0.42 -21.07 -17.34
C ASP A 184 -1.68 -21.28 -16.47
N GLY A 185 -2.63 -20.31 -16.41
CA GLY A 185 -3.90 -20.46 -15.68
C GLY A 185 -3.80 -20.39 -14.15
N GLU A 186 -2.65 -20.00 -13.60
CA GLU A 186 -2.46 -19.83 -12.15
C GLU A 186 -2.55 -18.35 -11.77
N ASP A 187 -3.52 -18.01 -10.91
CA ASP A 187 -3.62 -16.69 -10.28
C ASP A 187 -2.54 -16.58 -9.19
N ARG A 188 -1.36 -16.09 -9.58
CA ARG A 188 -0.21 -15.97 -8.66
C ARG A 188 -0.48 -14.89 -7.62
N SER A 189 -0.25 -15.21 -6.35
CA SER A 189 -0.39 -14.23 -5.28
C SER A 189 0.65 -13.10 -5.38
N LEU A 190 0.30 -11.91 -4.92
CA LEU A 190 1.22 -10.77 -4.87
C LEU A 190 2.44 -11.11 -3.99
N ALA A 191 2.21 -11.80 -2.87
CA ALA A 191 3.29 -12.19 -1.96
C ALA A 191 4.35 -13.06 -2.64
N VAL A 192 3.95 -13.98 -3.52
CA VAL A 192 4.87 -14.80 -4.32
C VAL A 192 5.66 -13.92 -5.29
N LEU A 193 4.98 -13.03 -6.03
CA LEU A 193 5.64 -12.12 -6.97
C LEU A 193 6.64 -11.20 -6.28
N VAL A 194 6.27 -10.62 -5.13
CA VAL A 194 7.19 -9.81 -4.32
C VAL A 194 8.43 -10.63 -3.92
N GLY A 195 8.24 -11.84 -3.43
CA GLY A 195 9.35 -12.74 -3.07
C GLY A 195 10.31 -13.01 -4.22
N GLU A 196 9.78 -13.22 -5.44
CA GLU A 196 10.57 -13.45 -6.66
C GLU A 196 11.33 -12.20 -7.10
N VAL A 197 10.65 -11.05 -7.21
CA VAL A 197 11.27 -9.80 -7.65
C VAL A 197 12.40 -9.37 -6.71
N PHE A 198 12.18 -9.48 -5.39
CA PHE A 198 13.25 -9.24 -4.41
C PHE A 198 14.41 -10.23 -4.55
N GLY A 199 14.16 -11.48 -4.97
CA GLY A 199 15.17 -12.49 -5.22
C GLY A 199 16.09 -12.18 -6.42
N PHE A 200 15.68 -11.32 -7.35
CA PHE A 200 16.52 -10.88 -8.48
C PHE A 200 17.59 -9.87 -8.06
N VAL A 201 17.40 -9.18 -6.93
CA VAL A 201 18.31 -8.17 -6.42
C VAL A 201 19.21 -8.80 -5.35
N ARG A 202 20.52 -8.57 -5.47
CA ARG A 202 21.50 -8.99 -4.48
C ARG A 202 22.30 -7.78 -4.02
N PHE A 203 22.25 -7.54 -2.72
CA PHE A 203 23.19 -6.64 -2.07
C PHE A 203 24.39 -7.46 -1.56
N PRO A 204 25.62 -6.91 -1.63
CA PRO A 204 26.79 -7.57 -1.06
C PRO A 204 26.52 -7.93 0.39
N HIS A 205 26.82 -9.17 0.77
CA HIS A 205 26.61 -9.66 2.15
C HIS A 205 27.47 -8.80 3.09
N GLU A 206 26.83 -8.17 4.05
CA GLU A 206 27.53 -7.66 5.21
C GLU A 206 27.93 -8.87 6.06
N PRO A 207 29.22 -9.05 6.43
CA PRO A 207 29.63 -10.15 7.28
C PRO A 207 28.84 -10.04 8.59
N SER A 208 28.14 -11.12 8.94
CA SER A 208 27.49 -11.24 10.24
C SER A 208 28.53 -10.97 11.31
N GLY A 209 28.38 -9.86 12.05
CA GLY A 209 29.28 -9.52 13.15
C GLY A 209 29.36 -10.69 14.12
N THR A 210 30.58 -11.17 14.32
CA THR A 210 30.98 -12.15 15.34
C THR A 210 30.85 -11.56 16.74
#